data_0bc0cbf5987342d76a0b1871fc4cf760
#
_entry.id   0bc0cbf5987342d76a0b1871fc4cf760
#
_cell.length_a   1.000
_cell.length_b   1.000
_cell.length_c   1.000
_cell.angle_alpha   90.00
_cell.angle_beta   90.00
_cell.angle_gamma   90.00
#
_symmetry.space_group_name_H-M   'P 1'
#
loop_
_entity.id
_entity.type
_entity.pdbx_description
1 polymer ?
#
loop_
_entity_poly.entity_id
_entity_poly.type
_entity_poly.pdbx_seq_one_letter_code
_entity_poly.pdbx_strand_id
1 'polypeptide(L)'
;MENNKGKIIVIEGLDGSGKNTQARLLTEKLAEKFDIKRLSYPDYESQSSALVKMYLGGELGDDPMAVNAYAASSFYAVDRIASYLKHWKADFENGMNFVFDRYTTSNAVYMLSKVKEDEKADFLNWLYDYEFVKMGLPKPHKVIYLDMPTEISQRLMSKRYEGDESKKDLHEKNVDFLKVCRTNALFAAEVLGWTVIECSDGENPYSIEEIAEKVYAEAMKAFD
;
A
#
# COMPACT_ATOMS: atom_id res chain seq x y z
N MET A 1 26.34 17.24 9.10
CA MET A 1 25.38 16.60 10.02
C MET A 1 24.65 15.55 9.20
N GLU A 2 24.94 14.29 9.43
CA GLU A 2 24.17 13.22 8.79
C GLU A 2 22.70 13.38 9.18
N ASN A 3 21.86 13.35 8.19
CA ASN A 3 20.42 13.54 8.31
C ASN A 3 19.86 12.31 9.06
N ASN A 4 19.73 12.37 10.38
CA ASN A 4 19.27 11.28 11.23
C ASN A 4 17.73 11.11 11.13
N LYS A 5 17.21 11.13 9.88
CA LYS A 5 15.79 10.87 9.63
C LYS A 5 15.49 9.40 9.87
N GLY A 6 14.27 9.13 10.24
CA GLY A 6 13.78 7.75 10.41
C GLY A 6 13.78 6.95 9.11
N LYS A 7 13.55 5.67 9.23
CA LYS A 7 13.36 4.76 8.09
C LYS A 7 11.87 4.53 7.84
N ILE A 8 11.53 4.30 6.58
CA ILE A 8 10.16 3.99 6.14
C ILE A 8 10.16 2.62 5.48
N ILE A 9 9.35 1.72 6.02
CA ILE A 9 9.08 0.40 5.47
C ILE A 9 7.60 0.36 5.08
N VAL A 10 7.30 -0.04 3.85
CA VAL A 10 5.93 -0.16 3.35
C VAL A 10 5.59 -1.63 3.19
N ILE A 11 4.47 -2.03 3.76
CA ILE A 11 3.82 -3.31 3.47
C ILE A 11 2.72 -3.05 2.45
N GLU A 12 2.88 -3.64 1.28
CA GLU A 12 1.95 -3.50 0.17
C GLU A 12 1.35 -4.86 -0.23
N GLY A 13 0.25 -4.86 -0.96
CA GLY A 13 -0.44 -6.05 -1.45
C GLY A 13 -1.91 -5.76 -1.73
N LEU A 14 -2.61 -6.67 -2.38
CA LEU A 14 -4.05 -6.54 -2.64
C LEU A 14 -4.88 -6.71 -1.36
N ASP A 15 -6.16 -6.37 -1.44
CA ASP A 15 -7.09 -6.59 -0.35
C ASP A 15 -7.22 -8.10 -0.07
N GLY A 16 -7.24 -8.45 1.22
CA GLY A 16 -7.20 -9.84 1.65
C GLY A 16 -5.82 -10.51 1.67
N SER A 17 -4.73 -9.81 1.33
CA SER A 17 -3.37 -10.38 1.37
C SER A 17 -2.75 -10.45 2.78
N GLY A 18 -3.42 -9.89 3.79
CA GLY A 18 -2.91 -9.89 5.17
C GLY A 18 -2.03 -8.70 5.54
N LYS A 19 -1.93 -7.65 4.70
CA LYS A 19 -1.10 -6.44 4.93
C LYS A 19 -1.21 -5.88 6.35
N ASN A 20 -2.43 -5.61 6.80
CA ASN A 20 -2.65 -5.01 8.12
C ASN A 20 -2.08 -5.87 9.25
N THR A 21 -2.28 -7.19 9.17
CA THR A 21 -1.73 -8.15 10.13
C THR A 21 -0.20 -8.13 10.11
N GLN A 22 0.39 -8.20 8.92
CA GLN A 22 1.84 -8.21 8.77
C GLN A 22 2.48 -6.89 9.16
N ALA A 23 1.87 -5.75 8.82
CA ALA A 23 2.35 -4.44 9.26
C ALA A 23 2.32 -4.29 10.79
N ARG A 24 1.28 -4.80 11.46
CA ARG A 24 1.19 -4.82 12.91
C ARG A 24 2.28 -5.70 13.53
N LEU A 25 2.41 -6.95 13.10
CA LEU A 25 3.41 -7.89 13.62
C LEU A 25 4.83 -7.38 13.39
N LEU A 26 5.10 -6.83 12.21
CA LEU A 26 6.39 -6.21 11.90
C LEU A 26 6.70 -5.06 12.85
N THR A 27 5.71 -4.17 13.09
CA THR A 27 5.91 -3.03 14.00
C THR A 27 6.22 -3.49 15.42
N GLU A 28 5.45 -4.46 15.94
CA GLU A 28 5.65 -5.04 17.26
C GLU A 28 7.06 -5.64 17.41
N LYS A 29 7.52 -6.38 16.40
CA LYS A 29 8.83 -7.00 16.40
C LYS A 29 9.99 -6.01 16.26
N LEU A 30 9.84 -4.98 15.43
CA LEU A 30 10.83 -3.94 15.26
C LEU A 30 10.92 -3.02 16.49
N ALA A 31 9.81 -2.81 17.23
CA ALA A 31 9.77 -2.01 18.45
C ALA A 31 10.64 -2.58 19.59
N GLU A 32 11.03 -3.85 19.51
CA GLU A 32 12.01 -4.45 20.44
C GLU A 32 13.41 -3.81 20.30
N LYS A 33 13.71 -3.16 19.16
CA LYS A 33 15.05 -2.65 18.80
C LYS A 33 15.08 -1.19 18.37
N PHE A 34 13.98 -0.64 17.91
CA PHE A 34 13.92 0.69 17.28
C PHE A 34 12.72 1.48 17.77
N ASP A 35 12.87 2.80 17.84
CA ASP A 35 11.71 3.69 17.94
C ASP A 35 10.95 3.66 16.61
N ILE A 36 9.74 3.13 16.61
CA ILE A 36 8.95 2.88 15.39
C ILE A 36 7.45 3.05 15.64
N LYS A 37 6.76 3.60 14.66
CA LYS A 37 5.30 3.77 14.65
C LYS A 37 4.69 3.09 13.43
N ARG A 38 3.44 2.69 13.54
CA ARG A 38 2.65 2.20 12.40
C ARG A 38 1.65 3.25 11.96
N LEU A 39 1.53 3.43 10.67
CA LEU A 39 0.45 4.21 10.04
C LEU A 39 -0.19 3.38 8.91
N SER A 40 -1.41 3.73 8.55
CA SER A 40 -2.15 3.10 7.46
C SER A 40 -2.78 4.16 6.58
N TYR A 41 -2.81 3.91 5.27
CA TYR A 41 -3.47 4.77 4.30
C TYR A 41 -4.57 4.03 3.55
N PRO A 42 -5.69 4.70 3.18
CA PRO A 42 -5.99 6.11 3.50
C PRO A 42 -6.19 6.37 4.99
N ASP A 43 -5.95 7.62 5.43
CA ASP A 43 -6.24 8.06 6.81
C ASP A 43 -7.74 8.38 6.94
N TYR A 44 -8.54 7.32 7.07
CA TYR A 44 -10.00 7.44 7.09
C TYR A 44 -10.57 8.27 8.25
N GLU A 45 -9.82 8.43 9.33
CA GLU A 45 -10.23 9.26 10.46
C GLU A 45 -10.01 10.76 10.20
N SER A 46 -9.17 11.08 9.21
CA SER A 46 -8.89 12.46 8.82
C SER A 46 -9.89 13.00 7.80
N GLN A 47 -10.11 14.31 7.85
CA GLN A 47 -10.87 15.05 6.81
C GLN A 47 -10.15 15.04 5.46
N SER A 48 -8.84 14.84 5.43
CA SER A 48 -8.04 14.77 4.20
C SER A 48 -8.46 13.63 3.28
N SER A 49 -9.02 12.55 3.83
CA SER A 49 -9.50 11.38 3.07
C SER A 49 -10.90 11.54 2.47
N ALA A 50 -11.53 12.73 2.56
CA ALA A 50 -12.89 12.95 2.05
C ALA A 50 -13.04 12.57 0.56
N LEU A 51 -12.11 13.01 -0.30
CA LEU A 51 -12.14 12.69 -1.73
C LEU A 51 -11.93 11.18 -1.98
N VAL A 52 -11.10 10.52 -1.17
CA VAL A 52 -10.91 9.07 -1.24
C VAL A 52 -12.20 8.34 -0.86
N LYS A 53 -12.90 8.79 0.18
CA LYS A 53 -14.19 8.22 0.60
C LYS A 53 -15.25 8.37 -0.48
N MET A 54 -15.37 9.56 -1.10
CA MET A 54 -16.28 9.79 -2.23
C MET A 54 -15.97 8.88 -3.41
N TYR A 55 -14.68 8.73 -3.76
CA TYR A 55 -14.25 7.88 -4.84
C TYR A 55 -14.55 6.39 -4.59
N LEU A 56 -14.15 5.86 -3.43
CA LEU A 56 -14.38 4.45 -3.07
C LEU A 56 -15.86 4.15 -2.78
N GLY A 57 -16.62 5.16 -2.35
CA GLY A 57 -18.06 5.08 -2.14
C GLY A 57 -18.89 5.10 -3.43
N GLY A 58 -18.25 5.36 -4.58
CA GLY A 58 -18.93 5.41 -5.88
C GLY A 58 -19.63 6.73 -6.18
N GLU A 59 -19.45 7.78 -5.36
CA GLU A 59 -20.07 9.11 -5.61
C GLU A 59 -19.51 9.80 -6.87
N LEU A 60 -18.31 9.41 -7.31
CA LEU A 60 -17.64 9.93 -8.50
C LEU A 60 -17.76 8.98 -9.72
N GLY A 61 -18.61 7.96 -9.60
CA GLY A 61 -18.87 6.92 -10.59
C GLY A 61 -18.82 5.53 -9.95
N ASP A 62 -19.65 4.63 -10.42
CA ASP A 62 -19.86 3.27 -9.91
C ASP A 62 -18.92 2.23 -10.54
N ASP A 63 -18.08 2.67 -11.49
CA ASP A 63 -17.03 1.86 -12.12
C ASP A 63 -15.65 2.38 -11.70
N PRO A 64 -14.69 1.53 -11.27
CA PRO A 64 -13.30 1.94 -11.01
C PRO A 64 -12.69 2.76 -12.15
N MET A 65 -13.11 2.54 -13.40
CA MET A 65 -12.61 3.25 -14.59
C MET A 65 -13.23 4.65 -14.81
N ALA A 66 -14.29 5.03 -14.07
CA ALA A 66 -14.97 6.32 -14.23
C ALA A 66 -14.05 7.52 -13.94
N VAL A 67 -13.09 7.37 -13.01
CA VAL A 67 -12.09 8.39 -12.70
C VAL A 67 -10.75 7.93 -13.25
N ASN A 68 -10.06 8.77 -14.03
CA ASN A 68 -8.76 8.41 -14.61
C ASN A 68 -7.67 8.23 -13.54
N ALA A 69 -6.57 7.57 -13.92
CA ALA A 69 -5.47 7.21 -13.02
C ALA A 69 -4.86 8.41 -12.29
N TYR A 70 -4.67 9.53 -12.98
CA TYR A 70 -4.03 10.73 -12.44
C TYR A 70 -4.91 11.44 -11.41
N ALA A 71 -6.20 11.61 -11.73
CA ALA A 71 -7.15 12.22 -10.81
C ALA A 71 -7.36 11.36 -9.55
N ALA A 72 -7.56 10.05 -9.72
CA ALA A 72 -7.70 9.14 -8.59
C ALA A 72 -6.42 9.12 -7.72
N SER A 73 -5.24 9.07 -8.33
CA SER A 73 -3.97 9.16 -7.60
C SER A 73 -3.87 10.43 -6.76
N SER A 74 -4.34 11.56 -7.30
CA SER A 74 -4.28 12.85 -6.60
C SER A 74 -5.13 12.89 -5.34
N PHE A 75 -6.27 12.19 -5.29
CA PHE A 75 -7.09 12.10 -4.08
C PHE A 75 -6.33 11.45 -2.93
N TYR A 76 -5.63 10.34 -3.21
CA TYR A 76 -4.80 9.66 -2.21
C TYR A 76 -3.54 10.44 -1.86
N ALA A 77 -2.94 11.14 -2.83
CA ALA A 77 -1.75 11.95 -2.60
C ALA A 77 -2.04 13.13 -1.65
N VAL A 78 -3.20 13.79 -1.79
CA VAL A 78 -3.65 14.86 -0.89
C VAL A 78 -3.84 14.33 0.53
N ASP A 79 -4.42 13.15 0.71
CA ASP A 79 -4.55 12.52 2.02
C ASP A 79 -3.17 12.25 2.66
N ARG A 80 -2.25 11.67 1.90
CA ARG A 80 -0.88 11.37 2.38
C ARG A 80 -0.10 12.62 2.78
N ILE A 81 -0.11 13.67 1.94
CA ILE A 81 0.66 14.88 2.26
C ILE A 81 0.07 15.63 3.44
N ALA A 82 -1.25 15.67 3.59
CA ALA A 82 -1.90 16.28 4.74
C ALA A 82 -1.57 15.53 6.04
N SER A 83 -1.63 14.19 6.00
CA SER A 83 -1.22 13.33 7.11
C SER A 83 0.25 13.53 7.48
N TYR A 84 1.16 13.57 6.47
CA TYR A 84 2.59 13.83 6.67
C TYR A 84 2.83 15.13 7.42
N LEU A 85 2.33 16.23 6.87
CA LEU A 85 2.58 17.55 7.41
C LEU A 85 2.02 17.73 8.82
N LYS A 86 0.86 17.12 9.09
CA LYS A 86 0.12 17.30 10.34
C LYS A 86 0.56 16.35 11.46
N HIS A 87 0.87 15.09 11.11
CA HIS A 87 0.95 14.04 12.13
C HIS A 87 2.31 13.41 12.33
N TRP A 88 3.15 13.29 11.27
CA TRP A 88 4.36 12.47 11.41
C TRP A 88 5.65 13.07 10.83
N LYS A 89 5.60 14.24 10.20
CA LYS A 89 6.79 14.90 9.64
C LYS A 89 7.85 15.16 10.71
N ALA A 90 7.45 15.77 11.83
CA ALA A 90 8.38 16.11 12.90
C ALA A 90 9.04 14.86 13.52
N ASP A 91 8.25 13.81 13.75
CA ASP A 91 8.77 12.54 14.27
C ASP A 91 9.77 11.91 13.30
N PHE A 92 9.44 11.85 12.01
CA PHE A 92 10.32 11.31 10.97
C PHE A 92 11.64 12.08 10.87
N GLU A 93 11.58 13.41 10.87
CA GLU A 93 12.75 14.29 10.82
C GLU A 93 13.62 14.17 12.08
N ASN A 94 13.06 13.71 13.22
CA ASN A 94 13.75 13.44 14.47
C ASN A 94 14.17 11.97 14.67
N GLY A 95 14.12 11.15 13.60
CA GLY A 95 14.65 9.78 13.63
C GLY A 95 13.64 8.69 13.94
N MET A 96 12.34 9.01 14.14
CA MET A 96 11.30 8.02 14.32
C MET A 96 11.11 7.20 13.03
N ASN A 97 11.13 5.87 13.14
CA ASN A 97 10.90 4.95 12.04
C ASN A 97 9.40 4.70 11.85
N PHE A 98 9.02 4.29 10.64
CA PHE A 98 7.62 4.01 10.31
C PHE A 98 7.44 2.71 9.52
N VAL A 99 6.42 1.95 9.90
CA VAL A 99 5.85 0.88 9.07
C VAL A 99 4.51 1.39 8.54
N PHE A 100 4.38 1.44 7.22
CA PHE A 100 3.13 1.80 6.56
C PHE A 100 2.40 0.57 6.04
N ASP A 101 1.12 0.45 6.38
CA ASP A 101 0.15 -0.37 5.66
C ASP A 101 -0.40 0.48 4.53
N ARG A 102 0.09 0.27 3.30
CA ARG A 102 -0.10 1.11 2.11
C ARG A 102 0.61 2.47 2.17
N TYR A 103 1.01 2.94 1.00
CA TYR A 103 1.60 4.27 0.80
C TYR A 103 1.37 4.73 -0.65
N THR A 104 2.25 5.55 -1.23
CA THR A 104 2.26 5.89 -2.66
C THR A 104 2.24 4.66 -3.56
N THR A 105 2.84 3.58 -3.11
CA THR A 105 2.89 2.27 -3.78
C THR A 105 1.51 1.70 -4.13
N SER A 106 0.48 1.96 -3.32
CA SER A 106 -0.88 1.54 -3.63
C SER A 106 -1.43 2.19 -4.91
N ASN A 107 -1.03 3.43 -5.22
CA ASN A 107 -1.40 4.05 -6.50
C ASN A 107 -0.76 3.31 -7.69
N ALA A 108 0.50 2.85 -7.57
CA ALA A 108 1.11 1.99 -8.59
C ALA A 108 0.37 0.66 -8.73
N VAL A 109 -0.07 0.04 -7.65
CA VAL A 109 -0.82 -1.23 -7.68
C VAL A 109 -2.17 -1.07 -8.39
N TYR A 110 -2.97 -0.09 -7.97
CA TYR A 110 -4.37 0.02 -8.41
C TYR A 110 -4.55 0.89 -9.66
N MET A 111 -3.79 1.97 -9.80
CA MET A 111 -4.03 2.94 -10.87
C MET A 111 -3.40 2.53 -12.21
N LEU A 112 -2.36 1.68 -12.20
CA LEU A 112 -1.84 1.09 -13.45
C LEU A 112 -2.89 0.31 -14.24
N SER A 113 -3.95 -0.20 -13.59
CA SER A 113 -5.06 -0.87 -14.27
C SER A 113 -5.89 0.06 -15.16
N LYS A 114 -5.74 1.37 -14.99
CA LYS A 114 -6.43 2.42 -15.72
C LYS A 114 -5.55 3.09 -16.78
N VAL A 115 -4.33 2.61 -16.95
CA VAL A 115 -3.31 3.15 -17.84
C VAL A 115 -3.05 2.14 -18.95
N LYS A 116 -2.85 2.62 -20.18
CA LYS A 116 -2.49 1.74 -21.30
C LYS A 116 -1.11 1.11 -21.07
N GLU A 117 -0.89 -0.05 -21.67
CA GLU A 117 0.34 -0.82 -21.45
C GLU A 117 1.61 -0.03 -21.78
N ASP A 118 1.60 0.68 -22.89
CA ASP A 118 2.71 1.51 -23.36
C ASP A 118 2.92 2.81 -22.56
N GLU A 119 1.95 3.21 -21.73
CA GLU A 119 2.00 4.42 -20.89
C GLU A 119 2.36 4.11 -19.42
N LYS A 120 2.43 2.83 -19.02
CA LYS A 120 2.63 2.43 -17.61
C LYS A 120 3.93 2.95 -17.00
N ALA A 121 5.02 2.91 -17.75
CA ALA A 121 6.31 3.42 -17.25
C ALA A 121 6.27 4.94 -17.02
N ASP A 122 5.63 5.68 -17.93
CA ASP A 122 5.48 7.14 -17.80
C ASP A 122 4.57 7.50 -16.62
N PHE A 123 3.51 6.73 -16.40
CA PHE A 123 2.66 6.89 -15.21
C PHE A 123 3.43 6.67 -13.91
N LEU A 124 4.26 5.63 -13.82
CA LEU A 124 5.09 5.40 -12.63
C LEU A 124 6.10 6.53 -12.39
N ASN A 125 6.73 7.02 -13.46
CA ASN A 125 7.64 8.17 -13.38
C ASN A 125 6.90 9.42 -12.90
N TRP A 126 5.71 9.70 -13.46
CA TRP A 126 4.86 10.80 -13.02
C TRP A 126 4.47 10.67 -11.53
N LEU A 127 4.01 9.50 -11.11
CA LEU A 127 3.57 9.26 -9.74
C LEU A 127 4.70 9.53 -8.73
N TYR A 128 5.89 9.06 -9.04
CA TYR A 128 7.07 9.25 -8.19
C TYR A 128 7.56 10.70 -8.17
N ASP A 129 7.57 11.39 -9.33
CA ASP A 129 7.87 12.82 -9.38
C ASP A 129 6.83 13.64 -8.62
N TYR A 130 5.55 13.33 -8.82
CA TYR A 130 4.44 14.05 -8.19
C TYR A 130 4.50 13.96 -6.67
N GLU A 131 4.55 12.76 -6.10
CA GLU A 131 4.47 12.61 -4.65
C GLU A 131 5.82 12.84 -3.94
N PHE A 132 6.92 12.32 -4.47
CA PHE A 132 8.20 12.40 -3.77
C PHE A 132 8.98 13.66 -4.08
N VAL A 133 8.84 14.23 -5.29
CA VAL A 133 9.58 15.45 -5.68
C VAL A 133 8.72 16.69 -5.51
N LYS A 134 7.53 16.74 -6.10
CA LYS A 134 6.69 17.95 -6.10
C LYS A 134 5.98 18.16 -4.75
N MET A 135 5.39 17.11 -4.17
CA MET A 135 4.76 17.20 -2.86
C MET A 135 5.76 17.06 -1.70
N GLY A 136 6.94 16.46 -1.93
CA GLY A 136 7.99 16.31 -0.95
C GLY A 136 7.72 15.23 0.12
N LEU A 137 6.90 14.25 -0.19
CA LEU A 137 6.75 13.06 0.65
C LEU A 137 8.06 12.28 0.71
N PRO A 138 8.45 11.71 1.86
CA PRO A 138 9.65 10.88 1.95
C PRO A 138 9.48 9.58 1.14
N LYS A 139 10.53 9.20 0.41
CA LYS A 139 10.56 7.89 -0.28
C LYS A 139 10.69 6.76 0.75
N PRO A 140 10.02 5.61 0.53
CA PRO A 140 10.25 4.44 1.36
C PRO A 140 11.68 3.90 1.17
N HIS A 141 12.27 3.40 2.26
CA HIS A 141 13.57 2.73 2.25
C HIS A 141 13.43 1.27 1.84
N LYS A 142 12.28 0.67 2.14
CA LYS A 142 11.95 -0.70 1.74
C LYS A 142 10.46 -0.79 1.43
N VAL A 143 10.13 -1.47 0.34
CA VAL A 143 8.77 -1.86 0.00
C VAL A 143 8.71 -3.37 -0.06
N ILE A 144 7.78 -3.97 0.67
CA ILE A 144 7.53 -5.40 0.71
C ILE A 144 6.10 -5.64 0.19
N TYR A 145 6.01 -6.26 -0.99
CA TYR A 145 4.75 -6.63 -1.59
C TYR A 145 4.39 -8.06 -1.22
N LEU A 146 3.21 -8.22 -0.60
CA LEU A 146 2.66 -9.53 -0.26
C LEU A 146 1.85 -10.06 -1.45
N ASP A 147 2.44 -10.97 -2.19
CA ASP A 147 1.80 -11.60 -3.34
C ASP A 147 0.89 -12.75 -2.89
N MET A 148 -0.40 -12.46 -2.83
CA MET A 148 -1.47 -13.42 -2.54
C MET A 148 -2.33 -13.58 -3.80
N PRO A 149 -2.51 -14.80 -4.34
CA PRO A 149 -3.42 -15.03 -5.46
C PRO A 149 -4.82 -14.51 -5.18
N THR A 150 -5.45 -13.89 -6.19
CA THR A 150 -6.73 -13.20 -6.04
C THR A 150 -7.82 -14.14 -5.52
N GLU A 151 -7.83 -15.39 -5.94
CA GLU A 151 -8.79 -16.41 -5.52
C GLU A 151 -8.68 -16.72 -4.02
N ILE A 152 -7.45 -16.75 -3.50
CA ILE A 152 -7.18 -16.98 -2.07
C ILE A 152 -7.56 -15.71 -1.28
N SER A 153 -7.16 -14.53 -1.74
CA SER A 153 -7.48 -13.27 -1.06
C SER A 153 -8.99 -13.03 -0.96
N GLN A 154 -9.75 -13.32 -2.03
CA GLN A 154 -11.22 -13.24 -2.03
C GLN A 154 -11.84 -14.20 -1.01
N ARG A 155 -11.33 -15.45 -0.92
CA ARG A 155 -11.76 -16.43 0.08
C ARG A 155 -11.49 -15.96 1.51
N LEU A 156 -10.35 -15.30 1.76
CA LEU A 156 -10.01 -14.75 3.06
C LEU A 156 -10.87 -13.52 3.41
N MET A 157 -11.15 -12.64 2.44
CA MET A 157 -12.05 -11.49 2.64
C MET A 157 -13.49 -11.93 2.92
N SER A 158 -14.01 -12.90 2.18
CA SER A 158 -15.36 -13.43 2.41
C SER A 158 -15.53 -13.97 3.84
N LYS A 159 -14.50 -14.64 4.36
CA LYS A 159 -14.49 -15.07 5.78
C LYS A 159 -14.50 -13.87 6.74
N ARG A 160 -13.71 -12.82 6.46
CA ARG A 160 -13.65 -11.60 7.30
C ARG A 160 -14.97 -10.84 7.34
N TYR A 161 -15.69 -10.80 6.24
CA TYR A 161 -16.98 -10.11 6.12
C TYR A 161 -18.18 -11.01 6.46
N GLU A 162 -17.94 -12.26 6.87
CA GLU A 162 -19.00 -13.25 7.18
C GLU A 162 -19.98 -13.46 6.02
N GLY A 163 -19.48 -13.33 4.78
CA GLY A 163 -20.25 -13.42 3.55
C GLY A 163 -21.06 -12.17 3.19
N ASP A 164 -20.93 -11.06 3.95
CA ASP A 164 -21.63 -9.80 3.66
C ASP A 164 -20.87 -8.99 2.59
N GLU A 165 -21.25 -9.19 1.33
CA GLU A 165 -20.67 -8.49 0.17
C GLU A 165 -20.90 -6.96 0.18
N SER A 166 -21.87 -6.46 0.97
CA SER A 166 -22.14 -5.01 1.06
C SER A 166 -20.99 -4.22 1.71
N LYS A 167 -20.15 -4.90 2.49
CA LYS A 167 -18.99 -4.32 3.17
C LYS A 167 -17.79 -4.10 2.25
N LYS A 168 -17.81 -4.65 1.03
CA LYS A 168 -16.76 -4.45 0.04
C LYS A 168 -16.87 -3.06 -0.60
N ASP A 169 -15.73 -2.40 -0.80
CA ASP A 169 -15.65 -1.14 -1.54
C ASP A 169 -15.73 -1.34 -3.08
N LEU A 170 -15.60 -0.25 -3.84
CA LEU A 170 -15.67 -0.25 -5.29
C LEU A 170 -14.63 -1.18 -5.94
N HIS A 171 -13.40 -1.22 -5.42
CA HIS A 171 -12.32 -2.06 -5.93
C HIS A 171 -12.51 -3.53 -5.52
N GLU A 172 -12.84 -3.79 -4.26
CA GLU A 172 -13.00 -5.13 -3.71
C GLU A 172 -14.13 -5.93 -4.36
N LYS A 173 -15.16 -5.25 -4.87
CA LYS A 173 -16.30 -5.86 -5.59
C LYS A 173 -15.94 -6.39 -6.97
N ASN A 174 -14.92 -5.84 -7.61
CA ASN A 174 -14.54 -6.18 -8.99
C ASN A 174 -13.33 -7.13 -9.02
N VAL A 175 -13.61 -8.44 -9.04
CA VAL A 175 -12.57 -9.48 -9.01
C VAL A 175 -11.64 -9.42 -10.24
N ASP A 176 -12.18 -9.14 -11.43
CA ASP A 176 -11.35 -9.05 -12.65
C ASP A 176 -10.43 -7.83 -12.59
N PHE A 177 -10.91 -6.72 -12.05
CA PHE A 177 -10.08 -5.56 -11.76
C PHE A 177 -8.93 -5.92 -10.80
N LEU A 178 -9.20 -6.67 -9.73
CA LEU A 178 -8.17 -7.09 -8.78
C LEU A 178 -7.12 -8.03 -9.41
N LYS A 179 -7.51 -8.90 -10.34
CA LYS A 179 -6.55 -9.73 -11.10
C LYS A 179 -5.60 -8.88 -11.92
N VAL A 180 -6.12 -7.86 -12.61
CA VAL A 180 -5.32 -6.90 -13.35
C VAL A 180 -4.41 -6.12 -12.39
N CYS A 181 -4.92 -5.70 -11.22
CA CYS A 181 -4.11 -5.01 -10.21
C CYS A 181 -2.96 -5.88 -9.70
N ARG A 182 -3.16 -7.21 -9.51
CA ARG A 182 -2.07 -8.12 -9.13
C ARG A 182 -0.97 -8.17 -10.19
N THR A 183 -1.34 -8.31 -11.46
CA THR A 183 -0.36 -8.29 -12.56
C THR A 183 0.42 -6.98 -12.59
N ASN A 184 -0.27 -5.85 -12.43
CA ASN A 184 0.35 -4.53 -12.40
C ASN A 184 1.23 -4.32 -11.16
N ALA A 185 0.86 -4.89 -10.02
CA ALA A 185 1.67 -4.84 -8.81
C ALA A 185 3.01 -5.57 -8.98
N LEU A 186 3.01 -6.74 -9.62
CA LEU A 186 4.23 -7.49 -9.92
C LEU A 186 5.10 -6.73 -10.93
N PHE A 187 4.51 -6.13 -11.97
CA PHE A 187 5.21 -5.24 -12.88
C PHE A 187 5.83 -4.03 -12.16
N ALA A 188 5.05 -3.35 -11.31
CA ALA A 188 5.57 -2.23 -10.53
C ALA A 188 6.68 -2.67 -9.56
N ALA A 189 6.57 -3.84 -8.95
CA ALA A 189 7.58 -4.40 -8.06
C ALA A 189 8.90 -4.62 -8.81
N GLU A 190 8.86 -5.17 -10.01
CA GLU A 190 10.04 -5.37 -10.86
C GLU A 190 10.68 -4.02 -11.24
N VAL A 191 9.89 -3.09 -11.79
CA VAL A 191 10.39 -1.79 -12.27
C VAL A 191 10.93 -0.91 -11.15
N LEU A 192 10.29 -0.97 -9.96
CA LEU A 192 10.60 -0.09 -8.83
C LEU A 192 11.49 -0.76 -7.76
N GLY A 193 11.89 -2.02 -7.98
CA GLY A 193 12.78 -2.75 -7.09
C GLY A 193 12.16 -3.14 -5.75
N TRP A 194 10.85 -3.45 -5.71
CA TRP A 194 10.21 -3.92 -4.48
C TRP A 194 10.57 -5.38 -4.20
N THR A 195 10.55 -5.75 -2.92
CA THR A 195 10.66 -7.16 -2.54
C THR A 195 9.28 -7.80 -2.59
N VAL A 196 9.16 -8.87 -3.37
CA VAL A 196 7.94 -9.67 -3.44
C VAL A 196 8.06 -10.87 -2.49
N ILE A 197 7.06 -11.07 -1.64
CA ILE A 197 6.94 -12.24 -0.78
C ILE A 197 5.73 -13.05 -1.23
N GLU A 198 5.97 -14.25 -1.73
CA GLU A 198 4.91 -15.22 -2.00
C GLU A 198 4.24 -15.64 -0.69
N CYS A 199 2.91 -15.47 -0.63
CA CYS A 199 2.11 -15.71 0.58
C CYS A 199 1.26 -16.99 0.53
N SER A 200 1.49 -17.85 -0.46
CA SER A 200 0.75 -19.11 -0.64
C SER A 200 1.59 -20.15 -1.37
N ASP A 201 1.13 -21.40 -1.31
CA ASP A 201 1.64 -22.50 -2.15
C ASP A 201 0.92 -22.61 -3.52
N GLY A 202 0.05 -21.65 -3.82
CA GLY A 202 -0.82 -21.60 -5.00
C GLY A 202 -2.25 -22.07 -4.73
N GLU A 203 -2.48 -22.87 -3.72
CA GLU A 203 -3.81 -23.37 -3.30
C GLU A 203 -4.23 -22.83 -1.93
N ASN A 204 -3.29 -22.79 -0.99
CA ASN A 204 -3.52 -22.36 0.39
C ASN A 204 -2.56 -21.25 0.79
N PRO A 205 -3.01 -20.30 1.63
CA PRO A 205 -2.11 -19.30 2.18
C PRO A 205 -1.12 -19.96 3.14
N TYR A 206 0.12 -19.47 3.17
CA TYR A 206 1.06 -19.79 4.25
C TYR A 206 0.53 -19.26 5.58
N SER A 207 1.03 -19.79 6.68
CA SER A 207 0.68 -19.30 8.01
C SER A 207 1.08 -17.83 8.21
N ILE A 208 0.40 -17.16 9.11
CA ILE A 208 0.68 -15.76 9.45
C ILE A 208 2.13 -15.62 9.93
N GLU A 209 2.60 -16.60 10.70
CA GLU A 209 3.93 -16.65 11.29
C GLU A 209 5.02 -16.83 10.21
N GLU A 210 4.82 -17.76 9.27
CA GLU A 210 5.78 -17.97 8.16
C GLU A 210 5.94 -16.71 7.30
N ILE A 211 4.83 -16.01 7.01
CA ILE A 211 4.87 -14.74 6.26
C ILE A 211 5.58 -13.68 7.10
N ALA A 212 5.27 -13.59 8.42
CA ALA A 212 5.86 -12.61 9.31
C ALA A 212 7.39 -12.76 9.44
N GLU A 213 7.91 -13.97 9.47
CA GLU A 213 9.35 -14.23 9.49
C GLU A 213 10.03 -13.71 8.22
N LYS A 214 9.45 -14.00 7.04
CA LYS A 214 9.96 -13.49 5.75
C LYS A 214 9.91 -11.96 5.71
N VAL A 215 8.79 -11.36 6.12
CA VAL A 215 8.61 -9.90 6.18
C VAL A 215 9.64 -9.25 7.09
N TYR A 216 9.85 -9.79 8.28
CA TYR A 216 10.83 -9.28 9.24
C TYR A 216 12.26 -9.35 8.68
N ALA A 217 12.65 -10.49 8.10
CA ALA A 217 13.98 -10.66 7.52
C ALA A 217 14.26 -9.63 6.40
N GLU A 218 13.26 -9.36 5.55
CA GLU A 218 13.39 -8.36 4.49
C GLU A 218 13.38 -6.92 5.01
N ALA A 219 12.57 -6.65 6.04
CA ALA A 219 12.48 -5.32 6.63
C ALA A 219 13.79 -4.92 7.34
N MET A 220 14.47 -5.86 7.99
CA MET A 220 15.74 -5.61 8.68
C MET A 220 16.82 -5.07 7.74
N LYS A 221 16.81 -5.44 6.46
CA LYS A 221 17.76 -4.92 5.46
C LYS A 221 17.65 -3.39 5.24
N ALA A 222 16.60 -2.74 5.71
CA ALA A 222 16.49 -1.28 5.68
C ALA A 222 17.30 -0.60 6.78
N PHE A 223 17.75 -1.37 7.80
CA PHE A 223 18.50 -0.87 8.95
C PHE A 223 20.01 -1.22 8.89
N ASP A 224 20.40 -2.08 7.93
CA ASP A 224 21.79 -2.36 7.61
C ASP A 224 22.40 -1.20 6.80
#